data_3b9db13fb387e7a071bcfb524026af1d
#
_entry.id   3b9db13fb387e7a071bcfb524026af1d
#
_cell.length_a   1.000
_cell.length_b   1.000
_cell.length_c   1.000
_cell.angle_alpha   90.00
_cell.angle_beta   90.00
_cell.angle_gamma   90.00
#
_symmetry.space_group_name_H-M   'P 1'
#
loop_
_entity.id
_entity.type
_entity.pdbx_description
1 polymer ?
#
loop_
_entity_poly.entity_id
_entity_poly.type
_entity_poly.pdbx_seq_one_letter_code
_entity_poly.pdbx_strand_id
1 'polypeptide(L)'
;MFKETFKYTDYNGVEREETHYFDLSQPDIMRLNYGSGATLKEIVEKITQEQDGGRIIELFEKIILAAYGEKSEDGKLFIKDEAARRKFQYSPMYPQMYMKLATDAEYAARFVREITPKTEEGSNFAIVKN
;
A
#
# COMPACT_ATOMS: atom_id res chain seq x y z
N MET A 1 5.10 -8.28 2.63
CA MET A 1 4.06 -8.18 1.60
C MET A 1 2.69 -8.38 2.21
N PHE A 2 1.77 -7.52 1.86
CA PHE A 2 0.39 -7.59 2.36
C PHE A 2 -0.48 -8.26 1.31
N LYS A 3 -1.27 -9.25 1.75
CA LYS A 3 -2.15 -10.02 0.88
C LYS A 3 -3.58 -9.82 1.35
N GLU A 4 -4.48 -9.50 0.43
CA GLU A 4 -5.88 -9.31 0.77
C GLU A 4 -6.77 -10.06 -0.22
N THR A 5 -7.73 -10.81 0.30
CA THR A 5 -8.74 -11.45 -0.52
C THR A 5 -10.01 -10.64 -0.41
N PHE A 6 -10.48 -10.12 -1.54
CA PHE A 6 -11.64 -9.25 -1.59
C PHE A 6 -12.85 -10.04 -2.07
N LYS A 7 -13.95 -9.90 -1.33
CA LYS A 7 -15.27 -10.40 -1.78
C LYS A 7 -16.10 -9.18 -2.10
N TYR A 8 -16.59 -9.12 -3.33
CA TYR A 8 -17.31 -7.92 -3.76
C TYR A 8 -18.31 -8.27 -4.85
N THR A 9 -19.27 -7.37 -5.06
CA THR A 9 -20.24 -7.48 -6.15
C THR A 9 -19.76 -6.54 -7.25
N ASP A 10 -19.58 -7.04 -8.47
CA ASP A 10 -19.14 -6.20 -9.56
C ASP A 10 -20.29 -5.33 -10.08
N TYR A 11 -19.98 -4.48 -11.06
CA TYR A 11 -20.96 -3.52 -11.55
C TYR A 11 -22.05 -4.16 -12.42
N ASN A 12 -21.95 -5.45 -12.72
CA ASN A 12 -23.00 -6.22 -13.36
C ASN A 12 -23.83 -7.02 -12.36
N GLY A 13 -23.56 -6.83 -11.05
CA GLY A 13 -24.27 -7.54 -10.01
C GLY A 13 -23.78 -8.95 -9.75
N VAL A 14 -22.62 -9.32 -10.29
CA VAL A 14 -22.06 -10.66 -10.10
C VAL A 14 -21.13 -10.66 -8.90
N GLU A 15 -21.25 -11.67 -8.06
CA GLU A 15 -20.37 -11.81 -6.90
C GLU A 15 -19.03 -12.36 -7.31
N ARG A 16 -17.97 -11.73 -6.78
CA ARG A 16 -16.60 -12.08 -7.13
C ARG A 16 -15.73 -12.19 -5.91
N GLU A 17 -14.67 -12.97 -6.05
CA GLU A 17 -13.65 -13.08 -5.01
C GLU A 17 -12.30 -13.06 -5.69
N GLU A 18 -11.45 -12.10 -5.30
CA GLU A 18 -10.12 -11.92 -5.91
C GLU A 18 -9.10 -11.63 -4.82
N THR A 19 -7.89 -12.14 -5.02
CA THR A 19 -6.78 -11.90 -4.11
C THR A 19 -5.78 -10.97 -4.78
N HIS A 20 -5.38 -9.93 -4.06
CA HIS A 20 -4.41 -8.98 -4.56
C HIS A 20 -3.30 -8.78 -3.54
N TYR A 21 -2.18 -8.26 -4.01
CA TYR A 21 -0.96 -8.15 -3.23
C TYR A 21 -0.45 -6.72 -3.22
N PHE A 22 0.16 -6.33 -2.11
CA PHE A 22 0.64 -4.97 -1.90
C PHE A 22 2.01 -5.03 -1.25
N ASP A 23 2.96 -4.25 -1.77
CA ASP A 23 4.31 -4.23 -1.23
C ASP A 23 5.01 -2.96 -1.72
N LEU A 24 5.91 -2.43 -0.90
CA LEU A 24 6.69 -1.26 -1.27
C LEU A 24 8.17 -1.62 -1.21
N SER A 25 8.90 -1.20 -2.23
CA SER A 25 10.35 -1.27 -2.20
C SER A 25 10.91 0.03 -1.62
N GLN A 26 12.20 0.04 -1.32
CA GLN A 26 12.84 1.28 -0.88
C GLN A 26 12.66 2.41 -1.89
N PRO A 27 12.90 2.18 -3.20
CA PRO A 27 12.63 3.25 -4.17
C PRO A 27 11.18 3.74 -4.17
N ASP A 28 10.20 2.84 -3.92
CA ASP A 28 8.81 3.27 -3.83
C ASP A 28 8.62 4.26 -2.69
N ILE A 29 9.22 3.99 -1.54
CA ILE A 29 9.10 4.87 -0.39
C ILE A 29 9.79 6.21 -0.66
N MET A 30 10.93 6.17 -1.33
CA MET A 30 11.62 7.40 -1.69
C MET A 30 10.76 8.28 -2.60
N ARG A 31 10.03 7.66 -3.51
CA ARG A 31 9.12 8.41 -4.38
C ARG A 31 7.95 8.99 -3.59
N LEU A 32 7.46 8.28 -2.60
CA LEU A 32 6.34 8.77 -1.79
C LEU A 32 6.72 10.02 -1.00
N ASN A 33 7.95 10.12 -0.55
CA ASN A 33 8.37 11.26 0.26
C ASN A 33 9.34 12.18 -0.48
N TYR A 34 9.37 12.06 -1.81
CA TYR A 34 10.18 12.92 -2.68
C TYR A 34 11.66 12.89 -2.31
N GLY A 35 12.16 11.71 -1.91
CA GLY A 35 13.56 11.52 -1.64
C GLY A 35 14.03 11.97 -0.26
N SER A 36 13.10 12.33 0.62
CA SER A 36 13.53 12.72 1.96
C SER A 36 14.05 11.56 2.75
N GLY A 37 14.47 11.01 3.34
CA GLY A 37 14.93 9.79 3.99
C GLY A 37 14.00 9.28 5.06
N ALA A 38 12.80 9.84 5.14
CA ALA A 38 11.84 9.40 6.16
C ALA A 38 11.34 7.99 5.87
N THR A 39 11.08 7.22 6.90
CA THR A 39 10.46 5.90 6.76
C THR A 39 8.97 6.06 6.49
N LEU A 40 8.37 4.97 5.99
CA LEU A 40 6.93 5.00 5.76
C LEU A 40 6.18 5.29 7.05
N LYS A 41 6.60 4.66 8.15
CA LYS A 41 5.95 4.89 9.44
C LYS A 41 6.00 6.36 9.84
N GLU A 42 7.16 6.99 9.65
CA GLU A 42 7.32 8.41 9.98
C GLU A 42 6.43 9.29 9.10
N ILE A 43 6.30 8.95 7.81
CA ILE A 43 5.45 9.71 6.91
C ILE A 43 4.00 9.63 7.37
N VAL A 44 3.53 8.42 7.67
CA VAL A 44 2.14 8.21 8.09
C VAL A 44 1.88 8.93 9.42
N GLU A 45 2.79 8.81 10.37
CA GLU A 45 2.61 9.44 11.67
C GLU A 45 2.56 10.95 11.57
N LYS A 46 3.44 11.52 10.74
CA LYS A 46 3.47 12.97 10.60
C LYS A 46 2.17 13.51 10.00
N ILE A 47 1.69 12.87 8.94
CA ILE A 47 0.49 13.33 8.28
C ILE A 47 -0.74 13.19 9.19
N THR A 48 -0.83 12.07 9.91
CA THR A 48 -1.98 11.86 10.81
C THR A 48 -1.96 12.82 11.99
N GLN A 49 -0.78 13.21 12.47
CA GLN A 49 -0.67 14.17 13.56
C GLN A 49 -1.12 15.56 13.14
N GLU A 50 -1.01 15.90 11.87
CA GLU A 50 -1.45 17.21 11.39
C GLU A 50 -2.96 17.33 11.39
N GLN A 51 -3.67 16.21 11.48
CA GLN A 51 -5.13 16.18 11.53
C GLN A 51 -5.79 16.86 10.34
N ASP A 52 -5.10 16.91 9.22
CA ASP A 52 -5.65 17.45 7.99
C ASP A 52 -6.31 16.30 7.22
N GLY A 53 -7.64 16.23 7.29
CA GLY A 53 -8.38 15.12 6.68
C GLY A 53 -8.12 14.96 5.21
N GLY A 54 -8.00 16.06 4.48
CA GLY A 54 -7.73 15.99 3.04
C GLY A 54 -6.37 15.39 2.74
N ARG A 55 -5.36 15.75 3.52
CA ARG A 55 -4.03 15.19 3.34
C ARG A 55 -3.96 13.72 3.72
N ILE A 56 -4.71 13.32 4.74
CA ILE A 56 -4.77 11.92 5.13
C ILE A 56 -5.37 11.09 4.00
N ILE A 57 -6.45 11.58 3.40
CA ILE A 57 -7.10 10.89 2.29
C ILE A 57 -6.13 10.72 1.13
N GLU A 58 -5.44 11.81 0.76
CA GLU A 58 -4.47 11.75 -0.34
C GLU A 58 -3.32 10.80 -0.04
N LEU A 59 -2.86 10.81 1.20
CA LEU A 59 -1.75 9.95 1.60
C LEU A 59 -2.13 8.48 1.48
N PHE A 60 -3.27 8.09 2.03
CA PHE A 60 -3.67 6.68 1.96
C PHE A 60 -3.91 6.25 0.53
N GLU A 61 -4.48 7.12 -0.30
CA GLU A 61 -4.64 6.80 -1.71
C GLU A 61 -3.29 6.54 -2.38
N LYS A 62 -2.33 7.44 -2.15
CA LYS A 62 -1.01 7.28 -2.74
C LYS A 62 -0.33 5.99 -2.27
N ILE A 63 -0.44 5.68 -0.99
CA ILE A 63 0.19 4.48 -0.45
C ILE A 63 -0.44 3.22 -1.02
N ILE A 64 -1.77 3.15 -1.06
CA ILE A 64 -2.46 1.98 -1.57
C ILE A 64 -2.06 1.73 -3.02
N LEU A 65 -2.11 2.78 -3.85
CA LEU A 65 -1.83 2.63 -5.27
C LEU A 65 -0.35 2.38 -5.54
N ALA A 66 0.53 2.98 -4.75
CA ALA A 66 1.96 2.71 -4.89
C ALA A 66 2.30 1.28 -4.49
N ALA A 67 1.60 0.73 -3.50
CA ALA A 67 1.89 -0.61 -3.01
C ALA A 67 1.28 -1.69 -3.89
N TYR A 68 0.22 -1.39 -4.62
CA TYR A 68 -0.45 -2.38 -5.46
C TYR A 68 0.49 -2.93 -6.52
N GLY A 69 0.44 -4.24 -6.73
CA GLY A 69 1.24 -4.87 -7.77
C GLY A 69 0.75 -6.26 -8.07
N GLU A 70 1.34 -6.87 -9.08
CA GLU A 70 1.00 -8.22 -9.49
C GLU A 70 2.20 -9.14 -9.26
N LYS A 71 1.97 -10.19 -8.48
CA LYS A 71 3.00 -11.17 -8.19
C LYS A 71 3.03 -12.21 -9.31
N SER A 72 4.22 -12.48 -9.86
CA SER A 72 4.34 -13.53 -10.87
C SER A 72 4.07 -14.89 -10.22
N GLU A 73 3.68 -15.87 -11.05
CA GLU A 73 3.36 -17.20 -10.54
C GLU A 73 4.55 -17.85 -9.85
N ASP A 74 5.75 -17.64 -10.38
CA ASP A 74 6.95 -18.23 -9.80
C ASP A 74 7.46 -17.41 -8.61
N GLY A 75 6.82 -16.27 -8.30
CA GLY A 75 7.20 -15.47 -7.16
C GLY A 75 8.44 -14.61 -7.34
N LYS A 76 9.02 -14.61 -8.52
CA LYS A 76 10.27 -13.87 -8.74
C LYS A 76 10.06 -12.40 -9.02
N LEU A 77 8.87 -12.01 -9.48
CA LEU A 77 8.61 -10.63 -9.87
C LEU A 77 7.39 -10.10 -9.14
N PHE A 78 7.47 -8.82 -8.77
CA PHE A 78 6.31 -8.08 -8.28
C PHE A 78 6.17 -6.87 -9.19
N ILE A 79 5.18 -6.91 -10.06
CA ILE A 79 5.10 -6.01 -11.20
C ILE A 79 4.19 -4.82 -10.88
N LYS A 80 4.74 -3.63 -11.02
CA LYS A 80 3.98 -2.38 -10.82
C LYS A 80 3.51 -1.88 -12.18
N ASP A 81 2.39 -2.42 -12.64
CA ASP A 81 1.86 -2.09 -13.95
C ASP A 81 0.80 -0.99 -13.80
N GLU A 82 0.96 0.10 -14.54
CA GLU A 82 0.06 1.24 -14.43
C GLU A 82 -1.37 0.89 -14.84
N ALA A 83 -1.53 0.08 -15.89
CA ALA A 83 -2.87 -0.30 -16.33
C ALA A 83 -3.56 -1.17 -15.28
N ALA A 84 -2.82 -2.10 -14.67
CA ALA A 84 -3.38 -2.96 -13.62
C ALA A 84 -3.74 -2.12 -12.39
N ARG A 85 -2.90 -1.13 -12.05
CA ARG A 85 -3.16 -0.24 -10.93
C ARG A 85 -4.47 0.52 -11.13
N ARG A 86 -4.70 1.00 -12.35
CA ARG A 86 -5.94 1.73 -12.66
C ARG A 86 -7.15 0.83 -12.59
N LYS A 87 -7.03 -0.41 -13.04
CA LYS A 87 -8.13 -1.36 -12.95
C LYS A 87 -8.52 -1.59 -11.49
N PHE A 88 -7.53 -1.73 -10.62
CA PHE A 88 -7.82 -1.88 -9.19
C PHE A 88 -8.46 -0.61 -8.64
N GLN A 89 -7.93 0.56 -9.00
CA GLN A 89 -8.42 1.83 -8.50
C GLN A 89 -9.90 2.05 -8.85
N TYR A 90 -10.30 1.63 -10.04
CA TYR A 90 -11.67 1.83 -10.51
C TYR A 90 -12.59 0.66 -10.22
N SER A 91 -12.11 -0.36 -9.52
CA SER A 91 -12.92 -1.50 -9.13
C SER A 91 -13.61 -1.23 -7.79
N PRO A 92 -14.63 -2.03 -7.44
CA PRO A 92 -15.23 -1.91 -6.10
C PRO A 92 -14.28 -2.27 -4.97
N MET A 93 -13.17 -2.94 -5.28
CA MET A 93 -12.22 -3.36 -4.25
C MET A 93 -11.47 -2.18 -3.64
N TYR A 94 -11.20 -1.14 -4.42
CA TYR A 94 -10.46 0.00 -3.90
C TYR A 94 -11.22 0.74 -2.80
N PRO A 95 -12.47 1.18 -3.00
CA PRO A 95 -13.18 1.84 -1.90
C PRO A 95 -13.41 0.92 -0.71
N GLN A 96 -13.57 -0.38 -0.94
CA GLN A 96 -13.72 -1.33 0.15
C GLN A 96 -12.48 -1.35 1.03
N MET A 97 -11.30 -1.44 0.40
CA MET A 97 -10.04 -1.43 1.14
C MET A 97 -9.79 -0.08 1.80
N TYR A 98 -10.07 1.00 1.07
CA TYR A 98 -9.87 2.34 1.59
C TYR A 98 -10.66 2.56 2.88
N MET A 99 -11.95 2.20 2.87
CA MET A 99 -12.79 2.38 4.04
C MET A 99 -12.33 1.51 5.21
N LYS A 100 -11.84 0.31 4.91
CA LYS A 100 -11.33 -0.54 5.97
C LYS A 100 -10.07 0.05 6.61
N LEU A 101 -9.19 0.60 5.79
CA LEU A 101 -8.01 1.28 6.32
C LEU A 101 -8.39 2.51 7.15
N ALA A 102 -9.43 3.22 6.73
CA ALA A 102 -9.85 4.44 7.42
C ALA A 102 -10.58 4.18 8.73
N THR A 103 -11.19 3.01 8.89
CA THR A 103 -12.05 2.74 10.04
C THR A 103 -11.56 1.64 10.98
N ASP A 104 -10.54 0.89 10.59
CA ASP A 104 -10.02 -0.21 11.39
C ASP A 104 -8.53 0.02 11.64
N ALA A 105 -8.20 0.54 12.82
CA ALA A 105 -6.84 0.92 13.14
C ALA A 105 -5.87 -0.25 13.13
N GLU A 106 -6.33 -1.43 13.55
CA GLU A 106 -5.47 -2.61 13.56
C GLU A 106 -5.17 -3.07 12.13
N TYR A 107 -6.17 -3.02 11.28
CA TYR A 107 -5.99 -3.37 9.88
C TYR A 107 -4.99 -2.40 9.23
N ALA A 108 -5.15 -1.11 9.48
CA ALA A 108 -4.25 -0.09 8.93
C ALA A 108 -2.82 -0.31 9.41
N ALA A 109 -2.64 -0.60 10.70
CA ALA A 109 -1.30 -0.82 11.25
C ALA A 109 -0.66 -2.06 10.63
N ARG A 110 -1.44 -3.13 10.45
CA ARG A 110 -0.92 -4.34 9.81
C ARG A 110 -0.54 -4.07 8.37
N PHE A 111 -1.37 -3.32 7.65
CA PHE A 111 -1.09 -2.98 6.26
C PHE A 111 0.25 -2.24 6.15
N VAL A 112 0.41 -1.17 6.93
CA VAL A 112 1.65 -0.38 6.89
C VAL A 112 2.85 -1.25 7.24
N ARG A 113 2.73 -2.07 8.26
CA ARG A 113 3.84 -2.93 8.68
C ARG A 113 4.23 -3.92 7.59
N GLU A 114 3.24 -4.54 6.94
CA GLU A 114 3.52 -5.60 5.98
C GLU A 114 3.98 -5.09 4.62
N ILE A 115 3.62 -3.86 4.24
CA ILE A 115 4.13 -3.31 2.98
C ILE A 115 5.50 -2.66 3.15
N THR A 116 5.93 -2.40 4.38
CA THR A 116 7.21 -1.74 4.64
C THR A 116 8.36 -2.70 4.37
N PRO A 117 9.40 -2.28 3.65
CA PRO A 117 10.54 -3.15 3.40
C PRO A 117 11.23 -3.54 4.71
N LYS A 118 11.65 -4.79 4.80
CA LYS A 118 12.34 -5.27 6.01
C LYS A 118 13.62 -4.50 6.27
N THR A 119 14.30 -4.06 5.21
CA THR A 119 15.51 -3.29 5.38
C THR A 119 15.24 -1.95 6.05
N GLU A 120 14.08 -1.35 5.80
CA GLU A 120 13.71 -0.11 6.47
C GLU A 120 13.46 -0.34 7.96
N GLU A 121 12.79 -1.43 8.28
CA GLU A 121 12.52 -1.77 9.68
C GLU A 121 13.80 -2.08 10.45
N GLY A 122 14.68 -2.80 9.81
CA GLY A 122 15.91 -3.21 10.43
C GLY A 122 16.94 -2.14 10.55
N SER A 123 16.92 -1.17 9.98
CA SER A 123 17.74 -0.21 10.05
C SER A 123 18.53 0.35 9.66
N ASN A 124 19.05 0.12 9.48
CA ASN A 124 19.77 0.50 9.15
C ASN A 124 20.53 0.41 8.35
N PHE A 125 20.61 0.52 8.05
CA PHE A 125 21.19 0.41 7.21
C PHE A 125 22.22 0.15 6.99
N ALA A 126 22.03 -0.31 7.34
CA ALA A 126 23.11 -0.56 7.18
C ALA A 126 23.64 -0.98 6.17
N ILE A 127 23.23 -0.92 5.60
CA ILE A 127 23.68 -1.23 4.62
C ILE A 127 24.64 -0.74 4.26
N VAL A 128 24.55 -0.23 4.59
CA VAL A 128 25.31 0.21 4.37
C VAL A 128 26.32 -0.03 4.97
N LYS A 129 26.55 -0.47 5.40
CA LYS A 129 27.51 -0.58 5.95
C LYS A 129 28.30 -1.36 5.68
N ASN A 130 28.21 -1.53 5.32
CA ASN A 130 29.00 -1.95 5.03
C ASN A 130 29.22 -2.02 4.71
#